data_2ad0137ccaebb4997ccfc7eeb11180b9
#
_entry.id   2ad0137ccaebb4997ccfc7eeb11180b9
#
_cell.length_a   1.000
_cell.length_b   1.000
_cell.length_c   1.000
_cell.angle_alpha   90.00
_cell.angle_beta   90.00
_cell.angle_gamma   90.00
#
_symmetry.space_group_name_H-M   'P 1'
#
loop_
_entity.id
_entity.type
_entity.pdbx_description
1 polymer ?
#
loop_
_entity_poly.entity_id
_entity_poly.type
_entity_poly.pdbx_seq_one_letter_code
_entity_poly.pdbx_strand_id
1 'polypeptide(L)'
;MLKQKNLISLAIATLAVVVIALAVQHSRKPVSDFSEQAAPLVAGLADHLNDVSRLLVTTANKNTVVTLVKKDGVWTVAEKGGYPADLGKLREYLLKLAESKLVEKKTAKAERYPDLGVSDISDPQAKGIAVGIDGLAAPVTFIAGVYNAQGGGTYVRRSGEEQSWLAGGNLIPDKEPANWLRKDLANIPSERIASVTITHADGKVLRVFKDKASDPHYTIADLPKGREPSSEFAANGLASVLAELKLDDVAASSDIAVPDKATMVRYA
;
A
#
# COMPACT_ATOMS: atom_id res chain seq x y z
N MET A 1 -11.91 -53.10 -37.37
CA MET A 1 -13.29 -52.86 -36.91
C MET A 1 -13.34 -53.05 -35.38
N LEU A 2 -13.59 -52.00 -34.63
CA LEU A 2 -13.82 -52.09 -33.18
C LEU A 2 -15.06 -52.91 -32.93
N LYS A 3 -14.96 -53.97 -32.12
CA LYS A 3 -16.11 -54.80 -31.76
C LYS A 3 -17.13 -53.95 -31.00
N GLN A 4 -18.39 -54.09 -31.32
CA GLN A 4 -19.51 -53.31 -30.73
C GLN A 4 -19.50 -53.31 -29.19
N LYS A 5 -19.01 -54.37 -28.54
CA LYS A 5 -18.80 -54.50 -27.08
C LYS A 5 -17.77 -53.49 -26.56
N ASN A 6 -16.69 -53.21 -27.33
CA ASN A 6 -15.65 -52.24 -26.90
C ASN A 6 -16.12 -50.78 -27.04
N LEU A 7 -17.02 -50.49 -27.98
CA LEU A 7 -17.65 -49.17 -28.11
C LEU A 7 -18.59 -48.87 -26.93
N ILE A 8 -19.37 -49.87 -26.50
CA ILE A 8 -20.29 -49.75 -25.36
C ILE A 8 -19.48 -49.56 -24.07
N SER A 9 -18.41 -50.33 -23.85
CA SER A 9 -17.57 -50.18 -22.65
C SER A 9 -16.86 -48.81 -22.62
N LEU A 10 -16.40 -48.28 -23.76
CA LEU A 10 -15.80 -46.94 -23.86
C LEU A 10 -16.85 -45.86 -23.56
N ALA A 11 -18.06 -45.96 -24.08
CA ALA A 11 -19.14 -45.02 -23.79
C ALA A 11 -19.49 -44.98 -22.29
N ILE A 12 -19.55 -46.14 -21.64
CA ILE A 12 -19.83 -46.22 -20.18
C ILE A 12 -18.67 -45.61 -19.38
N ALA A 13 -17.41 -45.88 -19.77
CA ALA A 13 -16.26 -45.29 -19.10
C ALA A 13 -16.24 -43.76 -19.25
N THR A 14 -16.54 -43.24 -20.44
CA THR A 14 -16.63 -41.80 -20.68
C THR A 14 -17.73 -41.15 -19.85
N LEU A 15 -18.91 -41.78 -19.79
CA LEU A 15 -20.03 -41.30 -18.98
C LEU A 15 -19.67 -41.27 -17.49
N ALA A 16 -19.00 -42.31 -16.98
CA ALA A 16 -18.55 -42.36 -15.60
C ALA A 16 -17.56 -41.23 -15.27
N VAL A 17 -16.59 -40.93 -16.15
CA VAL A 17 -15.64 -39.82 -15.98
C VAL A 17 -16.36 -38.46 -15.98
N VAL A 18 -17.35 -38.28 -16.89
CA VAL A 18 -18.14 -37.05 -16.94
C VAL A 18 -18.96 -36.86 -15.65
N VAL A 19 -19.60 -37.93 -15.16
CA VAL A 19 -20.37 -37.88 -13.89
C VAL A 19 -19.47 -37.57 -12.73
N ILE A 20 -18.28 -38.17 -12.66
CA ILE A 20 -17.27 -37.89 -11.59
C ILE A 20 -16.80 -36.44 -11.71
N ALA A 21 -16.51 -35.94 -12.92
CA ALA A 21 -16.09 -34.57 -13.15
C ALA A 21 -17.17 -33.55 -12.71
N LEU A 22 -18.42 -33.82 -13.05
CA LEU A 22 -19.56 -32.99 -12.63
C LEU A 22 -19.77 -33.05 -11.11
N ALA A 23 -19.62 -34.21 -10.48
CA ALA A 23 -19.73 -34.38 -9.05
C ALA A 23 -18.61 -33.65 -8.32
N VAL A 24 -17.36 -33.70 -8.82
CA VAL A 24 -16.21 -32.96 -8.28
C VAL A 24 -16.40 -31.45 -8.49
N GLN A 25 -16.93 -31.02 -9.64
CA GLN A 25 -17.21 -29.62 -9.92
C GLN A 25 -18.36 -29.09 -9.04
N HIS A 26 -19.37 -29.90 -8.77
CA HIS A 26 -20.48 -29.55 -7.87
C HIS A 26 -20.05 -29.57 -6.39
N SER A 27 -19.08 -30.42 -6.02
CA SER A 27 -18.49 -30.47 -4.68
C SER A 27 -17.49 -29.31 -4.43
N ARG A 28 -16.94 -28.73 -5.49
CA ARG A 28 -16.17 -27.50 -5.43
C ARG A 28 -17.14 -26.33 -5.43
N LYS A 29 -17.80 -26.08 -4.29
CA LYS A 29 -18.52 -24.81 -4.11
C LYS A 29 -17.50 -23.70 -4.38
N PRO A 30 -17.80 -22.73 -5.28
CA PRO A 30 -16.97 -21.54 -5.39
C PRO A 30 -16.96 -20.89 -4.00
N VAL A 31 -15.76 -20.55 -3.50
CA VAL A 31 -15.53 -19.90 -2.20
C VAL A 31 -16.08 -18.46 -2.17
N SER A 32 -16.96 -18.11 -3.10
CA SER A 32 -17.57 -16.79 -3.26
C SER A 32 -18.91 -16.60 -2.54
N ASP A 33 -19.46 -17.61 -1.90
CA ASP A 33 -20.58 -17.41 -0.98
C ASP A 33 -20.02 -16.91 0.37
N PHE A 34 -19.63 -15.62 0.42
CA PHE A 34 -19.56 -14.91 1.68
C PHE A 34 -20.97 -15.00 2.30
N SER A 35 -21.13 -15.89 3.26
CA SER A 35 -22.38 -15.97 4.01
C SER A 35 -22.71 -14.56 4.50
N GLU A 36 -23.91 -14.07 4.18
CA GLU A 36 -24.40 -12.78 4.73
C GLU A 36 -24.36 -12.74 6.28
N GLN A 37 -24.23 -13.89 6.92
CA GLN A 37 -24.11 -14.09 8.35
C GLN A 37 -22.66 -14.17 8.85
N ALA A 38 -21.64 -14.05 7.99
CA ALA A 38 -20.25 -14.08 8.42
C ALA A 38 -19.94 -12.87 9.33
N ALA A 39 -19.39 -13.13 10.50
CA ALA A 39 -19.03 -12.08 11.45
C ALA A 39 -17.97 -11.14 10.87
N PRO A 40 -18.05 -9.82 11.10
CA PRO A 40 -16.99 -8.88 10.67
C PRO A 40 -15.68 -9.22 11.38
N LEU A 41 -14.54 -8.99 10.72
CA LEU A 41 -13.22 -9.14 11.34
C LEU A 41 -13.07 -8.17 12.52
N VAL A 42 -13.42 -6.90 12.29
CA VAL A 42 -13.40 -5.83 13.31
C VAL A 42 -14.84 -5.36 13.53
N ALA A 43 -15.41 -5.79 14.64
CA ALA A 43 -16.80 -5.41 14.97
C ALA A 43 -16.93 -3.89 15.16
N GLY A 44 -17.98 -3.31 14.57
CA GLY A 44 -18.30 -1.88 14.67
C GLY A 44 -17.42 -0.94 13.84
N LEU A 45 -16.37 -1.42 13.19
CA LEU A 45 -15.49 -0.53 12.40
C LEU A 45 -16.22 0.14 11.23
N ALA A 46 -17.15 -0.57 10.57
CA ALA A 46 -17.90 -0.03 9.44
C ALA A 46 -18.70 1.23 9.80
N ASP A 47 -19.29 1.25 10.99
CA ASP A 47 -20.12 2.36 11.46
C ASP A 47 -19.30 3.48 12.13
N HIS A 48 -18.06 3.17 12.54
CA HIS A 48 -17.20 4.03 13.37
C HIS A 48 -15.85 4.35 12.74
N LEU A 49 -15.73 4.31 11.40
CA LEU A 49 -14.48 4.62 10.68
C LEU A 49 -13.88 5.98 11.05
N ASN A 50 -14.72 6.98 11.29
CA ASN A 50 -14.29 8.33 11.62
C ASN A 50 -13.81 8.48 13.07
N ASP A 51 -14.19 7.54 13.95
CA ASP A 51 -13.82 7.53 15.37
C ASP A 51 -12.43 6.93 15.57
N VAL A 52 -11.91 6.20 14.57
CA VAL A 52 -10.55 5.68 14.62
C VAL A 52 -9.58 6.83 14.84
N SER A 53 -8.74 6.70 15.86
CA SER A 53 -7.77 7.70 16.28
C SER A 53 -6.32 7.24 16.13
N ARG A 54 -6.07 5.91 16.07
CA ARG A 54 -4.73 5.34 15.90
C ARG A 54 -4.79 4.01 15.16
N LEU A 55 -3.81 3.79 14.28
CA LEU A 55 -3.52 2.51 13.64
C LEU A 55 -2.07 2.13 13.94
N LEU A 56 -1.87 0.91 14.43
CA LEU A 56 -0.55 0.35 14.75
C LEU A 56 -0.25 -0.84 13.85
N VAL A 57 0.97 -0.91 13.35
CA VAL A 57 1.52 -2.05 12.62
C VAL A 57 2.71 -2.58 13.40
N THR A 58 2.60 -3.79 13.91
CA THR A 58 3.60 -4.38 14.81
C THR A 58 4.04 -5.74 14.27
N THR A 59 5.34 -5.95 14.17
CA THR A 59 5.97 -7.18 13.68
C THR A 59 6.50 -8.04 14.83
N ALA A 60 7.21 -9.14 14.52
CA ALA A 60 7.86 -10.00 15.51
C ALA A 60 8.63 -9.23 16.59
N ASN A 61 8.80 -9.81 17.76
CA ASN A 61 9.36 -9.17 18.96
C ASN A 61 8.56 -7.96 19.46
N LYS A 62 7.29 -7.86 19.12
CA LYS A 62 6.44 -6.69 19.44
C LYS A 62 7.04 -5.38 18.92
N ASN A 63 7.80 -5.44 17.81
CA ASN A 63 8.39 -4.27 17.19
C ASN A 63 7.33 -3.49 16.41
N THR A 64 6.88 -2.35 16.94
CA THR A 64 5.97 -1.45 16.23
C THR A 64 6.76 -0.69 15.17
N VAL A 65 6.42 -0.94 13.92
CA VAL A 65 7.11 -0.38 12.74
C VAL A 65 6.36 0.81 12.13
N VAL A 66 5.02 0.86 12.28
CA VAL A 66 4.20 1.99 11.82
C VAL A 66 3.19 2.37 12.88
N THR A 67 3.15 3.65 13.20
CA THR A 67 2.16 4.26 14.08
C THR A 67 1.51 5.45 13.36
N LEU A 68 0.27 5.27 12.93
CA LEU A 68 -0.55 6.36 12.42
C LEU A 68 -1.41 6.90 13.55
N VAL A 69 -1.32 8.20 13.79
CA VAL A 69 -2.05 8.88 14.87
C VAL A 69 -2.82 10.07 14.32
N LYS A 70 -4.08 10.18 14.71
CA LYS A 70 -4.92 11.36 14.44
C LYS A 70 -4.74 12.37 15.57
N LYS A 71 -4.11 13.51 15.25
CA LYS A 71 -3.90 14.60 16.19
C LYS A 71 -4.50 15.88 15.61
N ASP A 72 -5.38 16.54 16.37
CA ASP A 72 -6.08 17.76 15.95
C ASP A 72 -6.77 17.64 14.57
N GLY A 73 -7.34 16.46 14.31
CA GLY A 73 -8.01 16.13 13.04
C GLY A 73 -7.08 15.73 11.88
N VAL A 74 -5.77 15.81 12.07
CA VAL A 74 -4.76 15.46 11.05
C VAL A 74 -4.13 14.10 11.38
N TRP A 75 -4.08 13.22 10.39
CA TRP A 75 -3.36 11.96 10.50
C TRP A 75 -1.87 12.15 10.20
N THR A 76 -1.03 11.59 11.07
CA THR A 76 0.42 11.71 10.99
C THR A 76 1.09 10.36 11.18
N VAL A 77 2.33 10.23 10.69
CA VAL A 77 3.20 9.06 10.84
C VAL A 77 4.23 9.36 11.94
N ALA A 78 4.11 8.69 13.09
CA ALA A 78 4.94 9.00 14.26
C ALA A 78 6.43 8.75 14.00
N GLU A 79 6.80 7.65 13.35
CA GLU A 79 8.17 7.27 13.00
C GLU A 79 8.84 8.25 12.02
N LYS A 80 8.05 9.14 11.42
CA LYS A 80 8.49 10.18 10.49
C LYS A 80 8.33 11.58 11.06
N GLY A 81 8.57 11.73 12.37
CA GLY A 81 8.50 13.02 13.06
C GLY A 81 7.12 13.66 13.06
N GLY A 82 6.06 12.86 12.92
CA GLY A 82 4.69 13.37 12.85
C GLY A 82 4.35 14.01 11.50
N TYR A 83 5.06 13.69 10.43
CA TYR A 83 4.72 14.16 9.09
C TYR A 83 3.32 13.66 8.67
N PRO A 84 2.56 14.45 7.90
CA PRO A 84 1.20 14.08 7.47
C PRO A 84 1.15 12.75 6.72
N ALA A 85 0.18 11.91 7.11
CA ALA A 85 -0.08 10.65 6.46
C ALA A 85 -0.87 10.82 5.14
N ASP A 86 -0.73 9.83 4.25
CA ASP A 86 -1.62 9.66 3.09
C ASP A 86 -3.00 9.20 3.57
N LEU A 87 -3.93 10.14 3.63
CA LEU A 87 -5.29 9.89 4.08
C LEU A 87 -6.06 8.96 3.13
N GLY A 88 -5.74 8.99 1.83
CA GLY A 88 -6.35 8.11 0.83
C GLY A 88 -6.00 6.65 1.10
N LYS A 89 -4.69 6.37 1.25
CA LYS A 89 -4.18 5.03 1.56
C LYS A 89 -4.70 4.51 2.91
N LEU A 90 -4.69 5.37 3.94
CA LEU A 90 -5.22 4.99 5.26
C LEU A 90 -6.71 4.63 5.18
N ARG A 91 -7.51 5.48 4.54
CA ARG A 91 -8.95 5.25 4.37
C ARG A 91 -9.22 3.97 3.59
N GLU A 92 -8.51 3.73 2.50
CA GLU A 92 -8.62 2.49 1.72
C GLU A 92 -8.35 1.26 2.59
N TYR A 93 -7.30 1.31 3.41
CA TYR A 93 -6.97 0.20 4.30
C TYR A 93 -8.04 -0.02 5.40
N LEU A 94 -8.51 1.04 6.04
CA LEU A 94 -9.57 0.95 7.05
C LEU A 94 -10.89 0.43 6.44
N LEU A 95 -11.24 0.84 5.23
CA LEU A 95 -12.41 0.31 4.52
C LEU A 95 -12.27 -1.18 4.23
N LYS A 96 -11.11 -1.64 3.74
CA LYS A 96 -10.85 -3.09 3.55
C LYS A 96 -11.04 -3.87 4.85
N LEU A 97 -10.60 -3.34 5.99
CA LEU A 97 -10.79 -3.97 7.29
C LEU A 97 -12.27 -3.98 7.73
N ALA A 98 -12.99 -2.89 7.47
CA ALA A 98 -14.41 -2.75 7.81
C ALA A 98 -15.30 -3.72 7.00
N GLU A 99 -14.97 -3.93 5.74
CA GLU A 99 -15.70 -4.84 4.83
C GLU A 99 -15.31 -6.30 5.04
N SER A 100 -14.16 -6.56 5.67
CA SER A 100 -13.65 -7.91 5.84
C SER A 100 -14.50 -8.72 6.81
N LYS A 101 -14.90 -9.91 6.36
CA LYS A 101 -15.67 -10.88 7.14
C LYS A 101 -14.85 -12.15 7.37
N LEU A 102 -15.09 -12.80 8.51
CA LEU A 102 -14.52 -14.10 8.85
C LEU A 102 -15.27 -15.18 8.06
N VAL A 103 -14.63 -15.69 7.01
CA VAL A 103 -15.28 -16.58 6.01
C VAL A 103 -15.24 -18.02 6.47
N GLU A 104 -14.08 -18.49 6.93
CA GLU A 104 -13.85 -19.89 7.23
C GLU A 104 -13.02 -20.06 8.50
N LYS A 105 -13.46 -20.94 9.41
CA LYS A 105 -12.67 -21.36 10.58
C LYS A 105 -11.47 -22.18 10.10
N LYS A 106 -10.28 -21.88 10.63
CA LYS A 106 -9.06 -22.63 10.35
C LYS A 106 -8.66 -23.45 11.58
N THR A 107 -7.66 -23.06 12.29
CA THR A 107 -7.16 -23.85 13.43
C THR A 107 -7.22 -23.06 14.74
N ALA A 108 -7.46 -23.76 15.84
CA ALA A 108 -7.26 -23.24 17.20
C ALA A 108 -6.00 -23.84 17.87
N LYS A 109 -5.22 -24.66 17.15
CA LYS A 109 -4.04 -25.32 17.68
C LYS A 109 -2.81 -24.45 17.45
N ALA A 110 -2.15 -24.05 18.53
CA ALA A 110 -1.01 -23.13 18.50
C ALA A 110 0.16 -23.63 17.65
N GLU A 111 0.40 -24.95 17.64
CA GLU A 111 1.45 -25.59 16.84
C GLU A 111 1.26 -25.39 15.32
N ARG A 112 0.03 -25.06 14.86
CA ARG A 112 -0.30 -24.84 13.46
C ARG A 112 -0.34 -23.37 13.07
N TYR A 113 -0.19 -22.42 14.01
CA TYR A 113 -0.19 -20.99 13.71
C TYR A 113 0.96 -20.56 12.79
N PRO A 114 2.19 -21.10 12.89
CA PRO A 114 3.27 -20.75 11.97
C PRO A 114 2.95 -21.03 10.50
N ASP A 115 2.16 -22.10 10.20
CA ASP A 115 1.76 -22.47 8.84
C ASP A 115 0.87 -21.39 8.19
N LEU A 116 0.06 -20.71 9.01
CA LEU A 116 -0.84 -19.65 8.60
C LEU A 116 -0.25 -18.25 8.79
N GLY A 117 0.93 -18.15 9.43
CA GLY A 117 1.55 -16.88 9.78
C GLY A 117 0.80 -16.11 10.87
N VAL A 118 0.05 -16.80 11.76
CA VAL A 118 -0.77 -16.15 12.80
C VAL A 118 -0.24 -16.42 14.22
N SER A 119 1.05 -16.80 14.35
CA SER A 119 1.75 -16.89 15.62
C SER A 119 1.73 -15.58 16.38
N ASP A 120 1.83 -15.64 17.71
CA ASP A 120 1.93 -14.43 18.52
C ASP A 120 3.18 -13.62 18.13
N ILE A 121 3.01 -12.30 18.01
CA ILE A 121 4.10 -11.39 17.62
C ILE A 121 5.17 -11.20 18.71
N SER A 122 4.98 -11.72 19.91
CA SER A 122 6.05 -11.86 20.92
C SER A 122 7.11 -12.88 20.50
N ASP A 123 6.74 -13.84 19.64
CA ASP A 123 7.67 -14.80 19.06
C ASP A 123 8.62 -14.11 18.05
N PRO A 124 9.95 -14.22 18.22
CA PRO A 124 10.91 -13.67 17.26
C PRO A 124 10.78 -14.24 15.83
N GLN A 125 10.21 -15.43 15.69
CA GLN A 125 10.01 -16.11 14.42
C GLN A 125 8.62 -15.87 13.82
N ALA A 126 7.80 -15.02 14.45
CA ALA A 126 6.47 -14.71 13.94
C ALA A 126 6.55 -14.07 12.55
N LYS A 127 5.81 -14.63 11.60
CA LYS A 127 5.72 -14.12 10.22
C LYS A 127 4.56 -13.17 10.03
N GLY A 128 3.59 -13.20 10.95
CA GLY A 128 2.41 -12.34 10.92
C GLY A 128 2.70 -10.91 11.34
N ILE A 129 1.72 -10.06 11.11
CA ILE A 129 1.77 -8.64 11.44
C ILE A 129 0.55 -8.36 12.31
N ALA A 130 0.75 -7.85 13.52
CA ALA A 130 -0.35 -7.39 14.34
C ALA A 130 -0.79 -6.00 13.88
N VAL A 131 -2.09 -5.86 13.71
CA VAL A 131 -2.76 -4.58 13.40
C VAL A 131 -3.59 -4.18 14.60
N GLY A 132 -3.25 -3.05 15.20
CA GLY A 132 -3.98 -2.43 16.29
C GLY A 132 -4.80 -1.25 15.82
N ILE A 133 -6.03 -1.12 16.29
CA ILE A 133 -6.95 -0.03 15.96
C ILE A 133 -7.53 0.51 17.26
N ASP A 134 -7.33 1.82 17.50
CA ASP A 134 -7.91 2.54 18.64
C ASP A 134 -8.89 3.61 18.16
N GLY A 135 -9.76 4.01 19.06
CA GLY A 135 -10.83 4.99 18.81
C GLY A 135 -12.21 4.35 18.67
N LEU A 136 -12.30 3.03 18.63
CA LEU A 136 -13.55 2.28 18.74
C LEU A 136 -13.97 2.16 20.22
N ALA A 137 -15.16 1.59 20.49
CA ALA A 137 -15.64 1.34 21.84
C ALA A 137 -14.64 0.58 22.73
N ALA A 138 -13.83 -0.28 22.13
CA ALA A 138 -12.66 -0.92 22.74
C ALA A 138 -11.53 -1.02 21.70
N PRO A 139 -10.25 -0.96 22.11
CA PRO A 139 -9.14 -1.23 21.21
C PRO A 139 -9.25 -2.63 20.62
N VAL A 140 -9.02 -2.75 19.32
CA VAL A 140 -9.04 -4.03 18.61
C VAL A 140 -7.65 -4.32 18.08
N THR A 141 -7.19 -5.56 18.27
CA THR A 141 -5.95 -6.04 17.71
C THR A 141 -6.16 -7.42 17.09
N PHE A 142 -5.63 -7.62 15.91
CA PHE A 142 -5.59 -8.93 15.25
C PHE A 142 -4.24 -9.14 14.54
N ILE A 143 -3.87 -10.38 14.31
CA ILE A 143 -2.69 -10.76 13.54
C ILE A 143 -3.14 -11.09 12.13
N ALA A 144 -2.62 -10.37 11.15
CA ALA A 144 -2.71 -10.68 9.72
C ALA A 144 -1.54 -11.60 9.35
N GLY A 145 -1.86 -12.81 8.94
CA GLY A 145 -0.91 -13.84 8.52
C GLY A 145 -0.72 -13.85 7.01
N VAL A 146 -0.56 -15.07 6.45
CA VAL A 146 -0.34 -15.27 5.01
C VAL A 146 -1.60 -14.98 4.22
N TYR A 147 -1.45 -14.30 3.08
CA TYR A 147 -2.52 -14.15 2.10
C TYR A 147 -2.67 -15.44 1.28
N ASN A 148 -3.87 -15.98 1.25
CA ASN A 148 -4.23 -17.14 0.44
C ASN A 148 -4.92 -16.68 -0.85
N ALA A 149 -4.18 -16.64 -1.95
CA ALA A 149 -4.69 -16.21 -3.25
C ALA A 149 -5.82 -17.12 -3.79
N GLN A 150 -5.75 -18.42 -3.51
CA GLN A 150 -6.78 -19.39 -3.96
C GLN A 150 -8.10 -19.22 -3.19
N GLY A 151 -8.00 -18.88 -1.89
CA GLY A 151 -9.15 -18.63 -1.04
C GLY A 151 -9.62 -17.16 -1.05
N GLY A 152 -8.91 -16.27 -1.76
CA GLY A 152 -9.26 -14.85 -1.86
C GLY A 152 -9.20 -14.09 -0.52
N GLY A 153 -8.41 -14.54 0.45
CA GLY A 153 -8.41 -13.98 1.80
C GLY A 153 -7.08 -14.08 2.53
N THR A 154 -7.01 -13.41 3.68
CA THR A 154 -5.86 -13.42 4.59
C THR A 154 -6.18 -14.30 5.80
N TYR A 155 -5.25 -15.16 6.21
CA TYR A 155 -5.38 -15.84 7.50
C TYR A 155 -5.23 -14.82 8.62
N VAL A 156 -6.16 -14.85 9.59
CA VAL A 156 -6.17 -13.91 10.69
C VAL A 156 -6.41 -14.62 12.02
N ARG A 157 -5.92 -14.04 13.11
CA ARG A 157 -6.27 -14.41 14.47
C ARG A 157 -6.44 -13.15 15.31
N ARG A 158 -7.60 -13.00 15.94
CA ARG A 158 -7.82 -11.89 16.88
C ARG A 158 -6.97 -12.06 18.12
N SER A 159 -6.49 -10.96 18.66
CA SER A 159 -5.72 -10.99 19.91
C SER A 159 -6.58 -11.54 21.06
N GLY A 160 -6.00 -12.47 21.84
CA GLY A 160 -6.71 -13.15 22.93
C GLY A 160 -7.61 -14.31 22.52
N GLU A 161 -7.78 -14.56 21.20
CA GLU A 161 -8.52 -15.73 20.70
C GLU A 161 -7.56 -16.84 20.23
N GLU A 162 -7.95 -18.09 20.48
CA GLU A 162 -7.21 -19.25 19.94
C GLU A 162 -7.62 -19.54 18.49
N GLN A 163 -8.85 -19.23 18.11
CA GLN A 163 -9.37 -19.54 16.79
C GLN A 163 -8.77 -18.64 15.73
N SER A 164 -8.12 -19.23 14.73
CA SER A 164 -7.73 -18.54 13.49
C SER A 164 -8.78 -18.74 12.38
N TRP A 165 -8.80 -17.79 11.46
CA TRP A 165 -9.81 -17.71 10.42
C TRP A 165 -9.18 -17.37 9.07
N LEU A 166 -9.87 -17.66 7.97
CA LEU A 166 -9.70 -17.00 6.71
C LEU A 166 -10.64 -15.80 6.69
N ALA A 167 -10.10 -14.59 6.56
CA ALA A 167 -10.86 -13.34 6.40
C ALA A 167 -10.77 -12.86 4.96
N GLY A 168 -11.86 -12.28 4.44
CA GLY A 168 -11.92 -11.85 3.03
C GLY A 168 -10.96 -10.70 2.73
N GLY A 169 -10.30 -10.77 1.56
CA GLY A 169 -9.41 -9.73 1.06
C GLY A 169 -7.96 -9.83 1.51
N ASN A 170 -7.10 -8.99 0.91
CA ASN A 170 -5.71 -8.82 1.34
C ASN A 170 -5.65 -7.77 2.44
N LEU A 171 -5.42 -8.21 3.68
CA LEU A 171 -5.43 -7.40 4.90
C LEU A 171 -4.03 -7.13 5.45
N ILE A 172 -2.99 -7.50 4.72
CA ILE A 172 -1.61 -7.27 5.12
C ILE A 172 -1.30 -5.78 4.98
N PRO A 173 -0.96 -5.06 6.08
CA PRO A 173 -0.60 -3.65 6.01
C PRO A 173 0.80 -3.46 5.45
N ASP A 174 1.07 -2.28 4.94
CA ASP A 174 2.42 -1.86 4.61
C ASP A 174 3.24 -1.67 5.91
N LYS A 175 4.45 -2.22 5.94
CA LYS A 175 5.35 -2.16 7.09
C LYS A 175 6.30 -0.97 7.07
N GLU A 176 6.41 -0.29 5.93
CA GLU A 176 7.33 0.82 5.74
C GLU A 176 6.64 2.15 6.07
N PRO A 177 7.09 2.89 7.10
CA PRO A 177 6.48 4.18 7.47
C PRO A 177 6.45 5.18 6.33
N ALA A 178 7.49 5.22 5.48
CA ALA A 178 7.59 6.13 4.35
C ALA A 178 6.47 5.92 3.32
N ASN A 179 5.92 4.71 3.23
CA ASN A 179 4.82 4.39 2.32
C ASN A 179 3.45 4.91 2.81
N TRP A 180 3.37 5.38 4.05
CA TRP A 180 2.17 5.99 4.61
C TRP A 180 2.19 7.52 4.58
N LEU A 181 3.26 8.13 4.08
CA LEU A 181 3.40 9.59 3.98
C LEU A 181 2.56 10.16 2.86
N ARG A 182 2.01 11.35 3.08
CA ARG A 182 1.49 12.18 2.00
C ARG A 182 2.67 12.63 1.13
N LYS A 183 2.80 12.05 -0.06
CA LYS A 183 3.99 12.23 -0.89
C LYS A 183 3.96 13.47 -1.77
N ASP A 184 2.81 14.05 -2.03
CA ASP A 184 2.68 15.19 -2.93
C ASP A 184 3.26 16.46 -2.28
N LEU A 185 4.31 17.03 -2.92
CA LEU A 185 4.94 18.29 -2.52
C LEU A 185 4.46 19.46 -3.34
N ALA A 186 4.46 19.31 -4.64
CA ALA A 186 4.00 20.32 -5.59
C ALA A 186 3.44 19.67 -6.86
N ASN A 187 2.46 20.34 -7.46
CA ASN A 187 1.95 20.02 -8.77
C ASN A 187 1.73 21.34 -9.53
N ILE A 188 2.84 21.91 -10.02
CA ILE A 188 2.83 23.15 -10.77
C ILE A 188 3.20 22.82 -12.20
N PRO A 189 2.25 22.89 -13.15
CA PRO A 189 2.52 22.59 -14.55
C PRO A 189 3.48 23.62 -15.14
N SER A 190 4.32 23.18 -16.07
CA SER A 190 5.39 24.00 -16.69
C SER A 190 4.87 25.26 -17.37
N GLU A 191 3.61 25.26 -17.83
CA GLU A 191 2.96 26.41 -18.45
C GLU A 191 2.84 27.61 -17.50
N ARG A 192 2.84 27.35 -16.19
CA ARG A 192 2.77 28.39 -15.15
C ARG A 192 4.15 28.90 -14.72
N ILE A 193 5.23 28.30 -15.22
CA ILE A 193 6.60 28.70 -14.90
C ILE A 193 7.09 29.63 -16.00
N ALA A 194 7.44 30.87 -15.66
CA ALA A 194 8.01 31.81 -16.61
C ALA A 194 9.53 31.68 -16.71
N SER A 195 10.21 31.36 -15.60
CA SER A 195 11.65 31.14 -15.61
C SER A 195 12.12 30.20 -14.51
N VAL A 196 13.25 29.55 -14.74
CA VAL A 196 13.97 28.75 -13.73
C VAL A 196 15.40 29.25 -13.65
N THR A 197 15.86 29.57 -12.45
CA THR A 197 17.25 29.98 -12.19
C THR A 197 17.89 28.96 -11.26
N ILE A 198 18.98 28.35 -11.70
CA ILE A 198 19.80 27.39 -10.93
C ILE A 198 21.11 28.08 -10.60
N THR A 199 21.38 28.22 -9.28
CA THR A 199 22.66 28.70 -8.77
C THR A 199 23.42 27.50 -8.21
N HIS A 200 24.49 27.08 -8.85
CA HIS A 200 25.32 25.96 -8.43
C HIS A 200 26.17 26.34 -7.20
N ALA A 201 26.64 25.33 -6.48
CA ALA A 201 27.48 25.51 -5.29
C ALA A 201 28.80 26.28 -5.57
N ASP A 202 29.31 26.24 -6.81
CA ASP A 202 30.47 26.98 -7.28
C ASP A 202 30.15 28.43 -7.71
N GLY A 203 28.89 28.85 -7.57
CA GLY A 203 28.42 30.19 -7.94
C GLY A 203 28.01 30.37 -9.40
N LYS A 204 28.17 29.34 -10.24
CA LYS A 204 27.68 29.43 -11.62
C LYS A 204 26.16 29.46 -11.67
N VAL A 205 25.64 30.28 -12.55
CA VAL A 205 24.19 30.47 -12.70
C VAL A 205 23.76 29.95 -14.08
N LEU A 206 22.72 29.13 -14.10
CA LEU A 206 21.97 28.74 -15.29
C LEU A 206 20.58 29.33 -15.19
N ARG A 207 20.12 30.05 -16.19
CA ARG A 207 18.75 30.55 -16.26
C ARG A 207 18.09 30.11 -17.56
N VAL A 208 16.89 29.59 -17.43
CA VAL A 208 15.99 29.31 -18.57
C VAL A 208 14.71 30.12 -18.40
N PHE A 209 14.15 30.62 -19.49
CA PHE A 209 12.98 31.49 -19.43
C PHE A 209 12.16 31.41 -20.73
N LYS A 210 10.92 31.88 -20.67
CA LYS A 210 10.07 32.13 -21.81
C LYS A 210 9.91 33.63 -21.97
N ASP A 211 10.03 34.17 -23.19
CA ASP A 211 9.75 35.57 -23.49
C ASP A 211 8.26 35.86 -23.40
N LYS A 212 7.45 34.92 -23.86
CA LYS A 212 5.98 34.96 -23.79
C LYS A 212 5.43 33.68 -23.24
N ALA A 213 4.33 33.76 -22.49
CA ALA A 213 3.67 32.54 -21.95
C ALA A 213 3.24 31.56 -23.06
N SER A 214 3.01 32.03 -24.28
CA SER A 214 2.64 31.22 -25.44
C SER A 214 3.82 30.46 -26.08
N ASP A 215 5.07 30.76 -25.69
CA ASP A 215 6.22 30.15 -26.32
C ASP A 215 6.25 28.66 -25.97
N PRO A 216 6.44 27.76 -26.96
CA PRO A 216 6.41 26.32 -26.71
C PRO A 216 7.64 25.83 -25.94
N HIS A 217 8.78 26.54 -26.05
CA HIS A 217 10.08 26.15 -25.50
C HIS A 217 10.69 27.24 -24.63
N TYR A 218 11.51 26.81 -23.66
CA TYR A 218 12.32 27.71 -22.86
C TYR A 218 13.63 28.02 -23.57
N THR A 219 14.08 29.26 -23.45
CA THR A 219 15.38 29.75 -23.93
C THR A 219 16.39 29.71 -22.79
N ILE A 220 17.63 29.32 -23.07
CA ILE A 220 18.75 29.38 -22.11
C ILE A 220 19.36 30.78 -22.21
N ALA A 221 19.39 31.50 -21.06
CA ALA A 221 20.05 32.80 -21.01
C ALA A 221 21.56 32.64 -21.05
N ASP A 222 22.24 33.62 -21.66
CA ASP A 222 23.71 33.75 -21.63
C ASP A 222 24.47 32.51 -22.11
N LEU A 223 23.91 31.78 -23.09
CA LEU A 223 24.58 30.63 -23.67
C LEU A 223 25.90 31.11 -24.35
N PRO A 224 27.08 30.54 -23.98
CA PRO A 224 28.33 30.93 -24.56
C PRO A 224 28.36 30.77 -26.09
N LYS A 225 29.01 31.68 -26.81
CA LYS A 225 29.14 31.62 -28.28
C LYS A 225 29.72 30.26 -28.70
N GLY A 226 29.07 29.62 -29.66
CA GLY A 226 29.46 28.31 -30.19
C GLY A 226 29.08 27.12 -29.33
N ARG A 227 28.25 27.32 -28.28
CA ARG A 227 27.61 26.25 -27.52
C ARG A 227 26.16 26.16 -27.95
N GLU A 228 25.66 24.93 -28.01
CA GLU A 228 24.26 24.61 -28.27
C GLU A 228 23.72 23.72 -27.15
N PRO A 229 22.41 23.77 -26.85
CA PRO A 229 21.77 22.83 -25.93
C PRO A 229 21.95 21.38 -26.43
N SER A 230 22.05 20.41 -25.52
CA SER A 230 22.14 18.99 -25.86
C SER A 230 20.91 18.48 -26.62
N SER A 231 19.77 19.13 -26.45
CA SER A 231 18.56 18.93 -27.24
C SER A 231 17.68 20.19 -27.18
N GLU A 232 16.79 20.34 -28.14
CA GLU A 232 15.78 21.40 -28.18
C GLU A 232 14.90 21.47 -26.92
N PHE A 233 14.69 20.31 -26.29
CA PHE A 233 13.84 20.16 -25.09
C PHE A 233 14.62 20.20 -23.76
N ALA A 234 15.94 20.37 -23.79
CA ALA A 234 16.76 20.31 -22.56
C ALA A 234 16.33 21.35 -21.52
N ALA A 235 15.97 22.57 -21.95
CA ALA A 235 15.51 23.64 -21.09
C ALA A 235 14.09 23.38 -20.51
N ASN A 236 13.23 22.72 -21.27
CA ASN A 236 11.86 22.42 -20.88
C ASN A 236 11.80 21.47 -19.68
N GLY A 237 12.74 20.51 -19.62
CA GLY A 237 12.83 19.55 -18.51
C GLY A 237 13.03 20.22 -17.14
N LEU A 238 13.74 21.35 -17.10
CA LEU A 238 13.96 22.12 -15.85
C LEU A 238 12.68 22.75 -15.32
N ALA A 239 11.80 23.20 -16.19
CA ALA A 239 10.53 23.79 -15.79
C ALA A 239 9.48 22.75 -15.37
N SER A 240 9.61 21.50 -15.83
CA SER A 240 8.68 20.43 -15.53
C SER A 240 8.92 19.76 -14.17
N VAL A 241 10.01 20.08 -13.47
CA VAL A 241 10.38 19.42 -12.19
C VAL A 241 9.32 19.57 -11.10
N LEU A 242 8.56 20.67 -11.10
CA LEU A 242 7.49 20.91 -10.12
C LEU A 242 6.16 20.26 -10.50
N ALA A 243 6.04 19.71 -11.70
CA ALA A 243 4.88 18.94 -12.11
C ALA A 243 4.95 17.56 -11.44
N GLU A 244 3.96 17.24 -10.61
CA GLU A 244 3.89 15.98 -9.85
C GLU A 244 5.12 15.69 -8.97
N LEU A 245 5.73 16.76 -8.40
CA LEU A 245 6.86 16.59 -7.48
C LEU A 245 6.41 15.86 -6.23
N LYS A 246 7.02 14.70 -5.97
CA LYS A 246 6.75 13.84 -4.82
C LYS A 246 8.00 13.65 -3.98
N LEU A 247 7.81 13.47 -2.68
CA LEU A 247 8.88 13.00 -1.79
C LEU A 247 8.95 11.47 -1.79
N ASP A 248 10.12 10.94 -1.52
CA ASP A 248 10.33 9.52 -1.25
C ASP A 248 10.22 9.25 0.25
N ASP A 249 10.89 10.06 1.06
CA ASP A 249 10.91 9.94 2.51
C ASP A 249 11.13 11.31 3.18
N VAL A 250 10.96 11.35 4.51
CA VAL A 250 11.24 12.52 5.35
C VAL A 250 12.10 12.13 6.54
N ALA A 251 12.97 13.05 6.97
CA ALA A 251 13.75 12.96 8.20
C ALA A 251 13.70 14.29 8.93
N ALA A 252 13.99 14.30 10.22
CA ALA A 252 14.15 15.54 10.96
C ALA A 252 15.33 16.35 10.42
N SER A 253 15.21 17.66 10.37
CA SER A 253 16.29 18.54 9.88
C SER A 253 17.59 18.42 10.70
N SER A 254 17.49 18.03 11.97
CA SER A 254 18.62 17.70 12.82
C SER A 254 19.44 16.49 12.35
N ASP A 255 18.80 15.58 11.64
CA ASP A 255 19.37 14.29 11.23
C ASP A 255 19.96 14.36 9.81
N ILE A 256 19.79 15.50 9.13
CA ILE A 256 20.28 15.74 7.78
C ILE A 256 21.43 16.75 7.82
N ALA A 257 22.62 16.34 7.40
CA ALA A 257 23.72 17.27 7.16
C ALA A 257 23.42 18.08 5.89
N VAL A 258 23.01 19.34 6.06
CA VAL A 258 22.86 20.27 4.93
C VAL A 258 24.24 20.84 4.61
N PRO A 259 24.75 20.68 3.36
CA PRO A 259 26.04 21.24 2.99
C PRO A 259 26.00 22.78 3.02
N ASP A 260 27.09 23.41 3.48
CA ASP A 260 27.22 24.88 3.55
C ASP A 260 26.99 25.57 2.19
N LYS A 261 27.26 24.86 1.10
CA LYS A 261 27.02 25.31 -0.27
C LYS A 261 26.16 24.31 -0.99
N ALA A 262 24.89 24.61 -1.11
CA ALA A 262 23.93 23.82 -1.87
C ALA A 262 23.63 24.47 -3.22
N THR A 263 23.28 23.68 -4.21
CA THR A 263 22.64 24.19 -5.45
C THR A 263 21.25 24.70 -5.10
N MET A 264 20.97 25.96 -5.47
CA MET A 264 19.66 26.58 -5.29
C MET A 264 18.91 26.63 -6.61
N VAL A 265 17.65 26.25 -6.61
CA VAL A 265 16.77 26.36 -7.78
C VAL A 265 15.60 27.29 -7.43
N ARG A 266 15.40 28.33 -8.23
CA ARG A 266 14.29 29.29 -8.10
C ARG A 266 13.39 29.18 -9.33
N TYR A 267 12.12 29.00 -9.09
CA TYR A 267 11.05 29.05 -10.10
C TYR A 267 10.27 30.36 -9.96
N ALA A 268 9.93 30.97 -11.07
CA ALA A 268 9.14 32.19 -11.14
C ALA A 268 8.06 32.09 -12.23
#